data_f3c35fde9007e9c449acf1cb672ae5f3
#
_entry.id   f3c35fde9007e9c449acf1cb672ae5f3
#
_cell.length_a   1.000
_cell.length_b   1.000
_cell.length_c   1.000
_cell.angle_alpha   90.00
_cell.angle_beta   90.00
_cell.angle_gamma   90.00
#
_symmetry.space_group_name_H-M   'P 1'
#
loop_
_entity.id
_entity.type
_entity.pdbx_description
1 polymer ?
#
loop_
_entity_poly.entity_id
_entity_poly.type
_entity_poly.pdbx_seq_one_letter_code
_entity_poly.pdbx_strand_id
1 'polypeptide(L)'
;RVPMGIGKVGGYASNGSGDIFIAFSTANEGVFSRKGNRTIEMVPNDQMSGLFLATVQAVEEAIVNVLVAAETMEGVNGNTVYALPHDRLKQLLVKYNRMKK
;
A
#
# COMPACT_ATOMS: atom_id res chain seq x y z
N ARG A 1 -2.72 -8.10 -6.00
CA ARG A 1 -1.28 -8.05 -5.60
C ARG A 1 -1.02 -7.12 -4.40
N VAL A 2 -2.00 -6.32 -4.00
CA VAL A 2 -1.89 -5.47 -2.80
C VAL A 2 -1.50 -6.27 -1.54
N PRO A 3 -2.12 -7.43 -1.24
CA PRO A 3 -1.72 -8.24 -0.08
C PRO A 3 -0.25 -8.67 -0.08
N MET A 4 0.33 -8.86 -1.26
CA MET A 4 1.75 -9.19 -1.38
C MET A 4 2.66 -8.04 -0.94
N GLY A 5 2.29 -6.79 -1.27
CA GLY A 5 2.99 -5.60 -0.78
C GLY A 5 2.89 -5.44 0.74
N ILE A 6 1.70 -5.70 1.30
CA ILE A 6 1.49 -5.71 2.77
C ILE A 6 2.35 -6.79 3.43
N GLY A 7 2.40 -7.99 2.84
CA GLY A 7 3.23 -9.09 3.33
C GLY A 7 4.73 -8.74 3.37
N LYS A 8 5.23 -7.96 2.41
CA LYS A 8 6.64 -7.52 2.39
C LYS A 8 7.02 -6.65 3.58
N VAL A 9 6.10 -5.90 4.13
CA VAL A 9 6.31 -5.05 5.31
C VAL A 9 5.86 -5.69 6.62
N GLY A 10 5.59 -7.00 6.60
CA GLY A 10 5.31 -7.79 7.80
C GLY A 10 3.83 -8.04 8.09
N GLY A 11 2.92 -7.62 7.23
CA GLY A 11 1.51 -7.95 7.34
C GLY A 11 1.26 -9.43 6.99
N TYR A 12 0.63 -10.18 7.89
CA TYR A 12 0.37 -11.62 7.70
C TYR A 12 -1.11 -11.97 7.77
N ALA A 13 -1.99 -10.97 7.70
CA ALA A 13 -3.44 -11.13 7.71
C ALA A 13 -3.93 -11.98 8.91
N SER A 14 -3.67 -11.49 10.14
CA SER A 14 -4.13 -12.16 11.37
C SER A 14 -5.65 -12.28 11.40
N ASN A 15 -6.18 -13.18 12.24
CA ASN A 15 -7.62 -13.45 12.32
C ASN A 15 -8.49 -12.20 12.63
N GLY A 16 -7.94 -11.19 13.28
CA GLY A 16 -8.61 -9.91 13.56
C GLY A 16 -8.33 -8.81 12.52
N SER A 17 -7.59 -9.12 11.46
CA SER A 17 -7.25 -8.18 10.39
C SER A 17 -8.46 -7.91 9.49
N GLY A 18 -8.60 -6.67 9.03
CA GLY A 18 -9.69 -6.22 8.16
C GLY A 18 -9.15 -5.41 6.99
N ASP A 19 -8.49 -6.07 6.04
CA ASP A 19 -7.91 -5.42 4.87
C ASP A 19 -8.96 -5.32 3.75
N ILE A 20 -9.19 -4.11 3.24
CA ILE A 20 -10.11 -3.85 2.13
C ILE A 20 -9.34 -3.17 1.01
N PHE A 21 -9.47 -3.69 -0.20
CA PHE A 21 -8.79 -3.16 -1.38
C PHE A 21 -9.81 -2.72 -2.43
N ILE A 22 -9.56 -1.56 -3.03
CA ILE A 22 -10.36 -1.05 -4.15
C ILE A 22 -9.42 -0.84 -5.33
N ALA A 23 -9.78 -1.40 -6.47
CA ALA A 23 -9.08 -1.17 -7.73
C ALA A 23 -10.08 -0.69 -8.78
N PHE A 24 -9.70 0.30 -9.56
CA PHE A 24 -10.50 0.81 -10.66
C PHE A 24 -9.60 1.23 -11.83
N SER A 25 -10.19 1.31 -13.01
CA SER A 25 -9.52 1.80 -14.21
C SER A 25 -10.37 2.86 -14.87
N THR A 26 -9.73 3.87 -15.42
CA THR A 26 -10.34 4.94 -16.23
C THR A 26 -10.06 4.76 -17.73
N ALA A 27 -9.39 3.67 -18.12
CA ALA A 27 -8.93 3.46 -19.50
C ALA A 27 -10.08 3.24 -20.51
N ASN A 28 -11.22 2.75 -20.05
CA ASN A 28 -12.38 2.45 -20.89
C ASN A 28 -13.52 3.44 -20.62
N GLU A 29 -13.50 4.56 -21.29
CA GLU A 29 -14.52 5.59 -21.11
C GLU A 29 -15.93 5.11 -21.52
N GLY A 30 -16.93 5.52 -20.79
CA GLY A 30 -18.35 5.28 -21.10
C GLY A 30 -18.82 3.83 -20.94
N VAL A 31 -18.01 2.91 -20.41
CA VAL A 31 -18.42 1.50 -20.20
C VAL A 31 -19.58 1.35 -19.21
N PHE A 32 -19.77 2.32 -18.31
CA PHE A 32 -20.88 2.35 -17.36
C PHE A 32 -22.21 2.74 -18.01
N SER A 33 -22.23 3.17 -19.27
CA SER A 33 -23.45 3.57 -19.96
C SER A 33 -24.45 2.40 -20.07
N ARG A 34 -25.70 2.67 -19.73
CA ARG A 34 -26.79 1.67 -19.79
C ARG A 34 -27.35 1.44 -21.20
N LYS A 35 -26.86 2.19 -22.21
CA LYS A 35 -27.38 2.13 -23.59
C LYS A 35 -26.27 1.71 -24.56
N GLY A 36 -26.64 0.74 -25.44
CA GLY A 36 -25.77 0.28 -26.51
C GLY A 36 -24.62 -0.62 -26.04
N ASN A 37 -24.00 -1.30 -27.00
CA ASN A 37 -22.82 -2.12 -26.79
C ASN A 37 -21.57 -1.25 -26.67
N ARG A 38 -20.54 -1.75 -25.97
CA ARG A 38 -19.24 -1.11 -25.81
C ARG A 38 -18.13 -2.06 -26.19
N THR A 39 -17.07 -1.51 -26.75
CA THR A 39 -15.79 -2.21 -26.95
C THR A 39 -14.89 -1.87 -25.76
N ILE A 40 -14.26 -2.88 -25.20
CA ILE A 40 -13.36 -2.76 -24.05
C ILE A 40 -11.96 -3.16 -24.50
N GLU A 41 -10.98 -2.32 -24.19
CA GLU A 41 -9.57 -2.67 -24.29
C GLU A 41 -9.10 -3.33 -23.00
N MET A 42 -8.40 -4.44 -23.12
CA MET A 42 -7.87 -5.21 -22.00
C MET A 42 -6.40 -5.53 -22.21
N VAL A 43 -5.62 -5.44 -21.14
CA VAL A 43 -4.24 -5.93 -21.16
C VAL A 43 -4.27 -7.46 -21.11
N PRO A 44 -3.61 -8.16 -22.04
CA PRO A 44 -3.49 -9.61 -21.99
C PRO A 44 -2.81 -10.09 -20.70
N ASN A 45 -3.26 -11.23 -20.16
CA ASN A 45 -2.71 -11.77 -18.91
C ASN A 45 -1.19 -11.94 -18.93
N ASP A 46 -0.63 -12.35 -20.04
CA ASP A 46 0.81 -12.56 -20.20
C ASP A 46 1.64 -11.28 -20.12
N GLN A 47 1.00 -10.12 -20.23
CA GLN A 47 1.63 -8.80 -20.10
C GLN A 47 1.44 -8.16 -18.72
N MET A 48 0.72 -8.80 -17.79
CA MET A 48 0.36 -8.22 -16.50
C MET A 48 1.47 -8.31 -15.44
N SER A 49 2.51 -9.09 -15.63
CA SER A 49 3.55 -9.30 -14.61
C SER A 49 4.22 -8.01 -14.15
N GLY A 50 4.46 -7.07 -15.06
CA GLY A 50 4.99 -5.74 -14.72
C GLY A 50 4.05 -4.92 -13.84
N LEU A 51 2.75 -4.96 -14.12
CA LEU A 51 1.72 -4.30 -13.32
C LEU A 51 1.61 -4.92 -11.92
N PHE A 52 1.73 -6.24 -11.84
CA PHE A 52 1.73 -6.94 -10.54
C PHE A 52 2.92 -6.52 -9.67
N LEU A 53 4.12 -6.48 -10.26
CA LEU A 53 5.31 -6.05 -9.55
C LEU A 53 5.20 -4.58 -9.12
N ALA A 54 4.78 -3.70 -10.01
CA ALA A 54 4.57 -2.28 -9.70
C ALA A 54 3.56 -2.08 -8.57
N THR A 55 2.47 -2.84 -8.55
CA THR A 55 1.49 -2.80 -7.45
C THR A 55 2.12 -3.19 -6.11
N VAL A 56 2.91 -4.27 -6.07
CA VAL A 56 3.60 -4.72 -4.86
C VAL A 56 4.57 -3.66 -4.35
N GLN A 57 5.37 -3.08 -5.24
CA GLN A 57 6.34 -2.04 -4.88
C GLN A 57 5.66 -0.75 -4.41
N ALA A 58 4.61 -0.31 -5.09
CA ALA A 58 3.87 0.89 -4.72
C ALA A 58 3.20 0.75 -3.33
N VAL A 59 2.67 -0.43 -3.00
CA VAL A 59 2.09 -0.69 -1.67
C VAL A 59 3.16 -0.70 -0.60
N GLU A 60 4.29 -1.35 -0.82
CA GLU A 60 5.44 -1.34 0.08
C GLU A 60 5.91 0.10 0.36
N GLU A 61 6.11 0.88 -0.68
CA GLU A 61 6.53 2.28 -0.59
C GLU A 61 5.50 3.12 0.16
N ALA A 62 4.21 2.99 -0.15
CA ALA A 62 3.15 3.74 0.50
C ALA A 62 3.09 3.48 2.01
N ILE A 63 3.26 2.22 2.44
CA ILE A 63 3.27 1.87 3.87
C ILE A 63 4.50 2.45 4.56
N VAL A 64 5.69 2.33 3.96
CA VAL A 64 6.91 2.93 4.52
C VAL A 64 6.78 4.44 4.63
N ASN A 65 6.26 5.09 3.59
CA ASN A 65 6.09 6.54 3.56
C ASN A 65 5.11 7.01 4.65
N VAL A 66 3.98 6.33 4.84
CA VAL A 66 3.02 6.72 5.88
C VAL A 66 3.58 6.51 7.28
N LEU A 67 4.37 5.47 7.52
CA LEU A 67 5.02 5.25 8.81
C LEU A 67 6.04 6.34 9.15
N VAL A 68 6.77 6.82 8.13
CA VAL A 68 7.76 7.89 8.30
C VAL A 68 7.11 9.26 8.42
N ALA A 69 6.03 9.53 7.68
CA ALA A 69 5.37 10.83 7.63
C ALA A 69 4.30 11.03 8.71
N ALA A 70 3.84 9.96 9.38
CA ALA A 70 2.78 10.05 10.37
C ALA A 70 3.21 10.86 11.59
N GLU A 71 2.27 11.65 12.09
CA GLU A 71 2.41 12.41 13.35
C GLU A 71 1.61 11.75 14.47
N THR A 72 1.99 12.03 15.72
CA THR A 72 1.22 11.58 16.87
C THR A 72 -0.19 12.17 16.82
N MET A 73 -1.20 11.33 16.97
CA MET A 73 -2.59 11.71 16.86
C MET A 73 -3.39 11.25 18.09
N GLU A 74 -4.19 12.16 18.61
CA GLU A 74 -5.16 11.85 19.68
C GLU A 74 -6.54 11.64 19.04
N GLY A 75 -7.14 10.51 19.36
CA GLY A 75 -8.47 10.13 18.92
C GLY A 75 -9.54 10.28 20.00
N VAL A 76 -10.67 9.63 19.78
CA VAL A 76 -11.81 9.65 20.71
C VAL A 76 -11.41 9.13 22.10
N ASN A 77 -11.90 9.77 23.14
CA ASN A 77 -11.64 9.42 24.57
C ASN A 77 -10.16 9.48 24.99
N GLY A 78 -9.33 10.31 24.33
CA GLY A 78 -7.92 10.44 24.68
C GLY A 78 -7.05 9.27 24.22
N ASN A 79 -7.56 8.39 23.38
CA ASN A 79 -6.77 7.32 22.79
C ASN A 79 -5.69 7.93 21.87
N THR A 80 -4.42 7.74 22.23
CA THR A 80 -3.30 8.34 21.51
C THR A 80 -2.54 7.28 20.73
N VAL A 81 -2.34 7.52 19.43
CA VAL A 81 -1.46 6.76 18.55
C VAL A 81 -0.19 7.58 18.33
N TYR A 82 0.94 7.05 18.76
CA TYR A 82 2.21 7.75 18.68
C TYR A 82 2.86 7.57 17.30
N ALA A 83 3.46 8.65 16.81
CA ALA A 83 4.29 8.60 15.61
C ALA A 83 5.53 7.70 15.80
N LEU A 84 6.08 7.23 14.69
CA LEU A 84 7.33 6.48 14.69
C LEU A 84 8.47 7.36 15.22
N PRO A 85 9.19 6.97 16.30
CA PRO A 85 10.28 7.77 16.85
C PRO A 85 11.51 7.70 15.93
N HIS A 86 11.72 8.71 15.10
CA HIS A 86 12.74 8.77 14.05
C HIS A 86 14.15 8.57 14.57
N ASP A 87 14.50 9.16 15.73
CA ASP A 87 15.83 9.03 16.31
C ASP A 87 16.14 7.58 16.68
N ARG A 88 15.17 6.88 17.26
CA ARG A 88 15.29 5.46 17.58
C ARG A 88 15.40 4.61 16.31
N LEU A 89 14.64 4.94 15.29
CA LEU A 89 14.72 4.29 13.98
C LEU A 89 16.13 4.44 13.40
N LYS A 90 16.68 5.66 13.37
CA LYS A 90 18.05 5.91 12.89
C LYS A 90 19.10 5.10 13.67
N GLN A 91 18.99 5.07 14.99
CA GLN A 91 19.91 4.27 15.84
C GLN A 91 19.86 2.78 15.48
N LEU A 92 18.66 2.23 15.25
CA LEU A 92 18.48 0.84 14.86
C LEU A 92 19.04 0.57 13.46
N LEU A 93 18.77 1.45 12.49
CA LEU A 93 19.28 1.31 11.13
C LEU A 93 20.83 1.33 11.10
N VAL A 94 21.46 2.20 11.89
CA VAL A 94 22.94 2.23 12.04
C VAL A 94 23.43 0.97 12.73
N LYS A 95 22.77 0.54 13.81
CA LYS A 95 23.15 -0.67 14.57
C LYS A 95 23.16 -1.93 13.69
N TYR A 96 22.22 -2.03 12.78
CA TYR A 96 22.07 -3.20 11.88
C TYR A 96 22.69 -2.98 10.50
N ASN A 97 23.55 -1.97 10.33
CA ASN A 97 24.24 -1.64 9.06
C ASN A 97 23.29 -1.43 7.87
N ARG A 98 22.12 -0.84 8.13
CA ARG A 98 21.13 -0.48 7.11
C ARG A 98 21.19 1.00 6.72
N MET A 99 21.96 1.80 7.44
CA MET A 99 22.24 3.20 7.16
C MET A 99 23.71 3.50 7.51
N LYS A 100 24.38 4.28 6.66
CA LYS A 100 25.73 4.80 6.98
C LYS A 100 25.61 5.86 8.09
N LYS A 101 26.64 5.91 8.92
CA LYS A 101 26.80 6.98 9.94
C LYS A 101 26.96 8.33 9.28
#